data_0dc7066c5c019440b6bc81662117f46f
#
_entry.id   0dc7066c5c019440b6bc81662117f46f
#
_cell.length_a   1.000
_cell.length_b   1.000
_cell.length_c   1.000
_cell.angle_alpha   90.00
_cell.angle_beta   90.00
_cell.angle_gamma   90.00
#
_symmetry.space_group_name_H-M   'P 1'
#
loop_
_entity.id
_entity.type
_entity.pdbx_description
1 polymer ?
#
loop_
_entity_poly.entity_id
_entity_poly.type
_entity_poly.pdbx_seq_one_letter_code
_entity_poly.pdbx_strand_id
1 'polypeptide(L)'
;KIENLCVTKGNQEILKNVNLHIHCGELTALIGANGAGKSTLLKAILGENEYSGSLTFVDGNDKMSRRPIIGYVPQKLDFDYSSPVSVLDVFACTQSNRPVYFSHDKKVKDIALRSLRKVQGENLINKRLGVLSGGELQRVLLALALEPIPDILLLDEPVSGIDQNGLKLFYSIVSNLRENYDLSIILVSHDLNVVYDYADRIAFLNKTIECVGKPEEVFSNKSVIYTFGLELNKKIDKIGRGGMR
;
A
#
# COMPACT_ATOMS: atom_id res chain seq x y z
N LYS A 1 1.64 -16.34 2.44
CA LYS A 1 0.44 -17.03 2.96
C LYS A 1 0.21 -16.64 4.41
N ILE A 2 -1.03 -16.35 4.74
CA ILE A 2 -1.50 -16.04 6.10
C ILE A 2 -2.47 -17.16 6.47
N GLU A 3 -2.25 -17.82 7.61
CA GLU A 3 -3.08 -18.95 8.06
C GLU A 3 -3.44 -18.79 9.54
N ASN A 4 -4.75 -18.79 9.80
CA ASN A 4 -5.34 -18.70 11.14
C ASN A 4 -4.80 -17.52 11.98
N LEU A 5 -4.49 -16.38 11.32
CA LEU A 5 -3.92 -15.22 11.99
C LEU A 5 -4.98 -14.53 12.85
N CYS A 6 -4.67 -14.37 14.14
CA CYS A 6 -5.49 -13.62 15.08
C CYS A 6 -4.65 -12.52 15.74
N VAL A 7 -5.28 -11.36 15.95
CA VAL A 7 -4.68 -10.22 16.68
C VAL A 7 -5.64 -9.76 17.74
N THR A 8 -5.15 -9.68 18.98
CA THR A 8 -5.92 -9.18 20.13
C THR A 8 -5.24 -7.94 20.70
N LYS A 9 -6.00 -6.90 21.01
CA LYS A 9 -5.52 -5.71 21.72
C LYS A 9 -6.29 -5.55 23.03
N GLY A 10 -5.59 -5.70 24.14
CA GLY A 10 -6.26 -5.83 25.46
C GLY A 10 -7.21 -7.03 25.43
N ASN A 11 -8.50 -6.80 25.76
CA ASN A 11 -9.52 -7.85 25.75
C ASN A 11 -10.33 -7.90 24.43
N GLN A 12 -9.96 -7.14 23.42
CA GLN A 12 -10.70 -7.06 22.17
C GLN A 12 -9.98 -7.81 21.05
N GLU A 13 -10.64 -8.81 20.45
CA GLU A 13 -10.19 -9.49 19.25
C GLU A 13 -10.43 -8.58 18.03
N ILE A 14 -9.34 -8.11 17.42
CA ILE A 14 -9.36 -7.22 16.26
C ILE A 14 -9.41 -8.04 14.98
N LEU A 15 -8.58 -9.08 14.90
CA LEU A 15 -8.55 -10.04 13.78
C LEU A 15 -8.78 -11.43 14.32
N LYS A 16 -9.59 -12.20 13.60
CA LYS A 16 -9.99 -13.56 13.98
C LYS A 16 -9.82 -14.50 12.80
N ASN A 17 -8.97 -15.52 12.98
CA ASN A 17 -8.81 -16.61 12.04
C ASN A 17 -8.68 -16.13 10.57
N VAL A 18 -7.83 -15.14 10.35
CA VAL A 18 -7.59 -14.57 9.02
C VAL A 18 -6.79 -15.56 8.20
N ASN A 19 -7.34 -15.94 7.04
CA ASN A 19 -6.68 -16.80 6.06
C ASN A 19 -6.64 -16.07 4.73
N LEU A 20 -5.43 -15.80 4.20
CA LEU A 20 -5.25 -15.03 2.96
C LEU A 20 -3.99 -15.49 2.24
N HIS A 21 -4.11 -15.74 0.95
CA HIS A 21 -2.98 -16.00 0.08
C HIS A 21 -2.82 -14.83 -0.90
N ILE A 22 -1.66 -14.19 -0.88
CA ILE A 22 -1.27 -13.11 -1.78
C ILE A 22 -0.30 -13.70 -2.78
N HIS A 23 -0.55 -13.46 -4.05
CA HIS A 23 0.24 -14.03 -5.15
C HIS A 23 1.34 -13.07 -5.59
N CYS A 24 2.46 -13.63 -6.06
CA CYS A 24 3.56 -12.84 -6.61
C CYS A 24 3.10 -12.06 -7.85
N GLY A 25 3.59 -10.83 -8.01
CA GLY A 25 3.30 -9.99 -9.16
C GLY A 25 1.85 -9.46 -9.25
N GLU A 26 0.98 -9.75 -8.27
CA GLU A 26 -0.42 -9.29 -8.25
C GLU A 26 -0.63 -8.09 -7.31
N LEU A 27 -1.59 -7.23 -7.68
CA LEU A 27 -2.15 -6.23 -6.80
C LEU A 27 -3.41 -6.80 -6.12
N THR A 28 -3.28 -7.12 -4.84
CA THR A 28 -4.40 -7.53 -4.00
C THR A 28 -4.94 -6.33 -3.22
N ALA A 29 -6.18 -5.93 -3.49
CA ALA A 29 -6.84 -4.89 -2.70
C ALA A 29 -7.48 -5.49 -1.44
N LEU A 30 -7.23 -4.87 -0.28
CA LEU A 30 -7.86 -5.20 0.98
C LEU A 30 -8.94 -4.17 1.28
N ILE A 31 -10.21 -4.56 1.15
CA ILE A 31 -11.36 -3.72 1.43
C ILE A 31 -12.07 -4.13 2.72
N GLY A 32 -12.86 -3.23 3.28
CA GLY A 32 -13.65 -3.48 4.50
C GLY A 32 -14.06 -2.17 5.17
N ALA A 33 -15.06 -2.23 6.03
CA ALA A 33 -15.52 -1.07 6.79
C ALA A 33 -14.42 -0.48 7.68
N ASN A 34 -14.63 0.74 8.18
CA ASN A 34 -13.76 1.32 9.19
C ASN A 34 -13.79 0.44 10.45
N GLY A 35 -12.63 0.15 11.02
CA GLY A 35 -12.52 -0.76 12.16
C GLY A 35 -12.52 -2.25 11.82
N ALA A 36 -12.62 -2.64 10.54
CA ALA A 36 -12.59 -4.05 10.11
C ALA A 36 -11.24 -4.77 10.37
N GLY A 37 -10.17 -4.02 10.70
CA GLY A 37 -8.84 -4.58 11.01
C GLY A 37 -7.81 -4.46 9.89
N LYS A 38 -8.07 -3.71 8.82
CA LYS A 38 -7.19 -3.57 7.65
C LYS A 38 -5.76 -3.14 8.02
N SER A 39 -5.60 -1.99 8.67
CA SER A 39 -4.28 -1.49 9.11
C SER A 39 -3.66 -2.39 10.20
N THR A 40 -4.48 -3.10 10.98
CA THR A 40 -3.99 -4.08 11.96
C THR A 40 -3.36 -5.29 11.25
N LEU A 41 -3.96 -5.75 10.14
CA LEU A 41 -3.41 -6.82 9.32
C LEU A 41 -2.09 -6.39 8.65
N LEU A 42 -2.03 -5.16 8.09
CA LEU A 42 -0.78 -4.64 7.53
C LEU A 42 0.33 -4.58 8.58
N LYS A 43 0.01 -4.09 9.80
CA LYS A 43 0.97 -4.03 10.92
C LYS A 43 1.42 -5.41 11.38
N ALA A 44 0.56 -6.43 11.33
CA ALA A 44 0.96 -7.81 11.60
C ALA A 44 1.94 -8.33 10.53
N ILE A 45 1.69 -8.03 9.24
CA ILE A 45 2.61 -8.39 8.14
C ILE A 45 3.96 -7.69 8.30
N LEU A 46 3.98 -6.43 8.74
CA LEU A 46 5.21 -5.66 9.03
C LEU A 46 5.96 -6.22 10.26
N GLY A 47 5.28 -6.99 11.12
CA GLY A 47 5.82 -7.47 12.40
C GLY A 47 5.74 -6.42 13.51
N GLU A 48 4.89 -5.40 13.37
CA GLU A 48 4.65 -4.35 14.38
C GLU A 48 3.58 -4.74 15.41
N ASN A 49 2.75 -5.73 15.10
CA ASN A 49 1.75 -6.28 16.01
C ASN A 49 2.07 -7.73 16.32
N GLU A 50 1.90 -8.12 17.58
CA GLU A 50 1.87 -9.54 17.97
C GLU A 50 0.62 -10.22 17.39
N TYR A 51 0.77 -11.44 16.92
CA TYR A 51 -0.31 -12.26 16.38
C TYR A 51 -0.10 -13.73 16.73
N SER A 52 -1.17 -14.49 16.74
CA SER A 52 -1.14 -15.96 16.71
C SER A 52 -1.48 -16.46 15.30
N GLY A 53 -1.19 -17.72 15.01
CA GLY A 53 -1.30 -18.29 13.67
C GLY A 53 0.03 -18.24 12.92
N SER A 54 0.00 -18.33 11.60
CA SER A 54 1.22 -18.35 10.79
C SER A 54 1.20 -17.30 9.67
N LEU A 55 2.37 -16.69 9.45
CA LEU A 55 2.68 -15.81 8.32
C LEU A 55 3.92 -16.38 7.63
N THR A 56 3.75 -16.96 6.47
CA THR A 56 4.82 -17.59 5.72
C THR A 56 5.03 -16.93 4.37
N PHE A 57 6.31 -16.76 4.02
CA PHE A 57 6.71 -16.24 2.71
C PHE A 57 7.26 -17.40 1.89
N VAL A 58 6.69 -17.60 0.71
CA VAL A 58 7.05 -18.70 -0.19
C VAL A 58 7.46 -18.12 -1.54
N ASP A 59 8.37 -18.78 -2.22
CA ASP A 59 8.70 -18.47 -3.60
C ASP A 59 7.64 -19.02 -4.57
N GLY A 60 7.82 -18.77 -5.88
CA GLY A 60 6.91 -19.26 -6.91
C GLY A 60 6.80 -20.80 -6.99
N ASN A 61 7.63 -21.55 -6.24
CA ASN A 61 7.61 -23.01 -6.13
C ASN A 61 7.08 -23.50 -4.78
N ASP A 62 6.38 -22.64 -4.02
CA ASP A 62 5.87 -22.93 -2.65
C ASP A 62 6.95 -23.35 -1.62
N LYS A 63 8.23 -23.04 -1.90
CA LYS A 63 9.30 -23.26 -0.93
C LYS A 63 9.43 -22.05 -0.02
N MET A 64 9.67 -22.31 1.27
CA MET A 64 9.95 -21.25 2.24
C MET A 64 11.11 -20.38 1.73
N SER A 65 10.83 -19.11 1.52
CA SER A 65 11.80 -18.11 1.08
C SER A 65 12.41 -17.38 2.28
N ARG A 66 13.50 -16.63 2.02
CA ARG A 66 13.99 -15.63 2.98
C ARG A 66 12.84 -14.69 3.38
N ARG A 67 12.98 -14.01 4.52
CA ARG A 67 12.07 -12.92 4.85
C ARG A 67 12.13 -11.87 3.74
N PRO A 68 11.00 -11.50 3.12
CA PRO A 68 10.98 -10.54 2.02
C PRO A 68 11.35 -9.14 2.52
N ILE A 69 11.85 -8.32 1.61
CA ILE A 69 11.94 -6.89 1.83
C ILE A 69 10.55 -6.33 1.63
N ILE A 70 10.03 -5.62 2.64
CA ILE A 70 8.71 -5.03 2.61
C ILE A 70 8.85 -3.51 2.53
N GLY A 71 8.31 -2.91 1.48
CA GLY A 71 8.11 -1.47 1.38
C GLY A 71 6.75 -1.10 1.97
N TYR A 72 6.66 0.00 2.70
CA TYR A 72 5.40 0.45 3.29
C TYR A 72 5.16 1.94 3.05
N VAL A 73 3.99 2.25 2.53
CA VAL A 73 3.48 3.62 2.38
C VAL A 73 2.31 3.79 3.34
N PRO A 74 2.47 4.57 4.43
CA PRO A 74 1.43 4.78 5.43
C PRO A 74 0.33 5.72 4.92
N GLN A 75 -0.85 5.64 5.51
CA GLN A 75 -1.98 6.52 5.23
C GLN A 75 -1.64 7.99 5.51
N LYS A 76 -0.94 8.26 6.59
CA LYS A 76 -0.48 9.59 7.00
C LYS A 76 0.93 9.52 7.51
N LEU A 77 1.71 10.51 7.15
CA LEU A 77 3.00 10.77 7.77
C LEU A 77 2.79 11.87 8.81
N ASP A 78 3.02 11.54 10.07
CA ASP A 78 2.97 12.53 11.16
C ASP A 78 4.31 13.25 11.25
N PHE A 79 4.34 14.50 10.81
CA PHE A 79 5.52 15.35 10.86
C PHE A 79 5.12 16.81 11.00
N ASP A 80 6.02 17.61 11.55
CA ASP A 80 5.83 19.06 11.64
C ASP A 80 6.04 19.71 10.27
N TYR A 81 4.97 20.25 9.68
CA TYR A 81 4.98 20.93 8.38
C TYR A 81 5.86 22.18 8.36
N SER A 82 6.16 22.80 9.53
CA SER A 82 7.08 23.92 9.65
C SER A 82 8.54 23.50 9.64
N SER A 83 8.81 22.20 9.77
CA SER A 83 10.17 21.67 9.79
C SER A 83 10.91 21.94 8.48
N PRO A 84 12.18 22.39 8.52
CA PRO A 84 12.98 22.68 7.31
C PRO A 84 13.47 21.41 6.59
N VAL A 85 12.97 20.21 6.94
CA VAL A 85 13.40 18.93 6.38
C VAL A 85 13.05 18.84 4.89
N SER A 86 14.05 18.61 4.05
CA SER A 86 13.88 18.38 2.61
C SER A 86 13.67 16.89 2.29
N VAL A 87 13.21 16.61 1.07
CA VAL A 87 13.10 15.24 0.55
C VAL A 87 14.47 14.54 0.61
N LEU A 88 15.54 15.22 0.23
CA LEU A 88 16.90 14.67 0.30
C LEU A 88 17.32 14.32 1.73
N ASP A 89 16.92 15.11 2.73
CA ASP A 89 17.21 14.84 4.13
C ASP A 89 16.56 13.54 4.61
N VAL A 90 15.31 13.27 4.15
CA VAL A 90 14.63 12.02 4.49
C VAL A 90 15.35 10.83 3.89
N PHE A 91 15.77 10.90 2.62
CA PHE A 91 16.60 9.84 2.01
C PHE A 91 17.93 9.67 2.76
N ALA A 92 18.54 10.76 3.21
CA ALA A 92 19.78 10.70 3.98
C ALA A 92 19.58 9.96 5.32
N CYS A 93 18.46 10.19 6.01
CA CYS A 93 18.12 9.48 7.26
C CYS A 93 17.94 7.98 7.05
N THR A 94 17.39 7.55 5.91
CA THR A 94 17.16 6.11 5.64
C THR A 94 18.42 5.38 5.15
N GLN A 95 19.39 6.11 4.57
CA GLN A 95 20.58 5.53 3.94
C GLN A 95 21.87 5.65 4.78
N SER A 96 21.86 6.42 5.85
CA SER A 96 23.06 6.71 6.63
C SER A 96 22.76 6.76 8.12
N ASN A 97 23.64 6.14 8.91
CA ASN A 97 23.65 6.29 10.38
C ASN A 97 24.38 7.58 10.82
N ARG A 98 24.80 8.43 9.90
CA ARG A 98 25.47 9.70 10.20
C ARG A 98 24.43 10.81 10.33
N PRO A 99 24.71 11.88 11.11
CA PRO A 99 23.88 13.06 11.18
C PRO A 99 23.64 13.65 9.79
N VAL A 100 22.39 14.06 9.49
CA VAL A 100 21.92 14.49 8.16
C VAL A 100 22.80 15.59 7.57
N TYR A 101 23.26 16.56 8.35
CA TYR A 101 24.10 17.65 7.87
C TYR A 101 25.51 17.23 7.39
N PHE A 102 25.93 15.98 7.70
CA PHE A 102 27.16 15.36 7.17
C PHE A 102 26.87 14.35 6.04
N SER A 103 25.62 14.05 5.74
CA SER A 103 25.23 12.93 4.89
C SER A 103 24.68 13.32 3.52
N HIS A 104 24.80 14.57 3.10
CA HIS A 104 24.53 14.97 1.69
C HIS A 104 25.66 14.50 0.76
N ASP A 105 26.09 13.27 0.96
CA ASP A 105 27.04 12.60 0.09
C ASP A 105 26.43 12.42 -1.32
N LYS A 106 27.26 12.53 -2.35
CA LYS A 106 26.88 12.29 -3.74
C LYS A 106 26.14 10.95 -3.89
N LYS A 107 26.56 9.92 -3.17
CA LYS A 107 25.95 8.60 -3.16
C LYS A 107 24.48 8.63 -2.71
N VAL A 108 24.16 9.35 -1.62
CA VAL A 108 22.79 9.49 -1.12
C VAL A 108 21.93 10.24 -2.14
N LYS A 109 22.46 11.33 -2.72
CA LYS A 109 21.76 12.10 -3.75
C LYS A 109 21.47 11.25 -4.98
N ASP A 110 22.42 10.42 -5.42
CA ASP A 110 22.25 9.55 -6.57
C ASP A 110 21.20 8.45 -6.30
N ILE A 111 21.15 7.91 -5.08
CA ILE A 111 20.09 6.97 -4.64
C ILE A 111 18.73 7.67 -4.66
N ALA A 112 18.62 8.83 -4.01
CA ALA A 112 17.38 9.61 -3.94
C ALA A 112 16.85 9.94 -5.36
N LEU A 113 17.70 10.41 -6.26
CA LEU A 113 17.32 10.72 -7.64
C LEU A 113 16.85 9.47 -8.41
N ARG A 114 17.53 8.33 -8.23
CA ARG A 114 17.08 7.07 -8.87
C ARG A 114 15.71 6.62 -8.37
N SER A 115 15.47 6.70 -7.07
CA SER A 115 14.18 6.32 -6.48
C SER A 115 13.07 7.29 -6.85
N LEU A 116 13.34 8.60 -6.81
CA LEU A 116 12.40 9.64 -7.24
C LEU A 116 12.05 9.54 -8.74
N ARG A 117 13.00 9.13 -9.58
CA ARG A 117 12.77 8.93 -11.02
C ARG A 117 11.72 7.85 -11.29
N LYS A 118 11.70 6.79 -10.49
CA LYS A 118 10.70 5.71 -10.62
C LYS A 118 9.26 6.21 -10.41
N VAL A 119 9.10 7.31 -9.67
CA VAL A 119 7.81 7.92 -9.31
C VAL A 119 7.57 9.28 -9.98
N GLN A 120 8.37 9.63 -10.99
CA GLN A 120 8.30 10.91 -11.70
C GLN A 120 8.41 12.12 -10.75
N GLY A 121 9.32 12.05 -9.78
CA GLY A 121 9.45 13.02 -8.68
C GLY A 121 10.83 13.64 -8.55
N GLU A 122 11.69 13.61 -9.58
CA GLU A 122 13.08 14.11 -9.51
C GLU A 122 13.17 15.58 -9.10
N ASN A 123 12.21 16.37 -9.55
CA ASN A 123 12.10 17.81 -9.24
C ASN A 123 11.79 18.08 -7.76
N LEU A 124 11.41 17.05 -7.00
CA LEU A 124 11.03 17.18 -5.60
C LEU A 124 12.22 17.09 -4.65
N ILE A 125 13.38 16.61 -5.09
CA ILE A 125 14.52 16.25 -4.23
C ILE A 125 14.96 17.36 -3.27
N ASN A 126 14.90 18.63 -3.69
CA ASN A 126 15.31 19.79 -2.89
C ASN A 126 14.13 20.51 -2.22
N LYS A 127 12.89 20.03 -2.42
CA LYS A 127 11.72 20.62 -1.78
C LYS A 127 11.66 20.20 -0.31
N ARG A 128 11.17 21.11 0.55
CA ARG A 128 10.82 20.78 1.93
C ARG A 128 9.56 19.94 1.95
N LEU A 129 9.44 18.98 2.87
CA LEU A 129 8.26 18.14 2.99
C LEU A 129 6.97 18.94 3.20
N GLY A 130 7.04 20.00 4.01
CA GLY A 130 5.88 20.82 4.36
C GLY A 130 5.30 21.65 3.22
N VAL A 131 6.00 21.80 2.08
CA VAL A 131 5.49 22.52 0.90
C VAL A 131 5.02 21.61 -0.23
N LEU A 132 5.12 20.28 -0.03
CA LEU A 132 4.65 19.32 -1.01
C LEU A 132 3.12 19.28 -1.03
N SER A 133 2.53 19.17 -2.22
CA SER A 133 1.12 18.77 -2.34
C SER A 133 0.94 17.31 -1.84
N GLY A 134 -0.29 16.93 -1.51
CA GLY A 134 -0.59 15.57 -1.07
C GLY A 134 -0.07 14.51 -2.05
N GLY A 135 -0.29 14.70 -3.35
CA GLY A 135 0.18 13.79 -4.39
C GLY A 135 1.71 13.77 -4.54
N GLU A 136 2.38 14.91 -4.38
CA GLU A 136 3.85 14.96 -4.36
C GLU A 136 4.42 14.22 -3.14
N LEU A 137 3.82 14.42 -1.96
CA LEU A 137 4.23 13.72 -0.74
C LEU A 137 4.05 12.21 -0.87
N GLN A 138 2.92 11.75 -1.40
CA GLN A 138 2.69 10.31 -1.61
C GLN A 138 3.68 9.70 -2.60
N ARG A 139 4.05 10.40 -3.67
CA ARG A 139 5.10 9.95 -4.58
C ARG A 139 6.47 9.88 -3.91
N VAL A 140 6.79 10.83 -3.03
CA VAL A 140 8.03 10.78 -2.23
C VAL A 140 8.02 9.59 -1.28
N LEU A 141 6.91 9.34 -0.56
CA LEU A 141 6.78 8.17 0.32
C LEU A 141 6.88 6.85 -0.46
N LEU A 142 6.28 6.78 -1.64
CA LEU A 142 6.42 5.64 -2.54
C LEU A 142 7.87 5.45 -2.96
N ALA A 143 8.59 6.52 -3.34
CA ALA A 143 10.00 6.45 -3.70
C ALA A 143 10.88 5.93 -2.55
N LEU A 144 10.59 6.32 -1.32
CA LEU A 144 11.27 5.83 -0.11
C LEU A 144 10.97 4.33 0.12
N ALA A 145 9.72 3.92 -0.02
CA ALA A 145 9.30 2.53 0.12
C ALA A 145 9.90 1.59 -0.94
N LEU A 146 10.39 2.16 -2.06
CA LEU A 146 11.06 1.44 -3.15
C LEU A 146 12.60 1.38 -2.99
N GLU A 147 13.15 1.77 -1.85
CA GLU A 147 14.60 1.77 -1.63
C GLU A 147 14.98 1.04 -0.33
N PRO A 148 15.53 -0.17 -0.42
CA PRO A 148 15.76 -0.95 -1.66
C PRO A 148 14.45 -1.41 -2.30
N ILE A 149 14.51 -1.85 -3.57
CA ILE A 149 13.33 -2.43 -4.25
C ILE A 149 12.76 -3.56 -3.38
N PRO A 150 11.50 -3.48 -2.94
CA PRO A 150 10.90 -4.51 -2.10
C PRO A 150 10.40 -5.71 -2.90
N ASP A 151 10.23 -6.85 -2.22
CA ASP A 151 9.50 -8.00 -2.76
C ASP A 151 7.97 -7.79 -2.61
N ILE A 152 7.56 -7.07 -1.54
CA ILE A 152 6.16 -6.77 -1.22
C ILE A 152 6.02 -5.28 -0.93
N LEU A 153 5.05 -4.63 -1.56
CA LEU A 153 4.72 -3.23 -1.31
C LEU A 153 3.35 -3.12 -0.63
N LEU A 154 3.32 -2.56 0.57
CA LEU A 154 2.10 -2.29 1.32
C LEU A 154 1.71 -0.83 1.16
N LEU A 155 0.48 -0.57 0.71
CA LEU A 155 -0.08 0.76 0.50
C LEU A 155 -1.32 0.92 1.39
N ASP A 156 -1.21 1.71 2.46
CA ASP A 156 -2.32 1.95 3.40
C ASP A 156 -3.01 3.28 3.07
N GLU A 157 -4.10 3.22 2.30
CA GLU A 157 -4.87 4.38 1.82
C GLU A 157 -4.01 5.50 1.21
N PRO A 158 -3.11 5.18 0.27
CA PRO A 158 -2.01 6.07 -0.14
C PRO A 158 -2.47 7.36 -0.83
N VAL A 159 -3.71 7.43 -1.29
CA VAL A 159 -4.23 8.58 -2.07
C VAL A 159 -5.34 9.35 -1.36
N SER A 160 -5.46 9.17 -0.04
CA SER A 160 -6.44 9.89 0.77
C SER A 160 -6.19 11.41 0.69
N GLY A 161 -7.18 12.16 0.19
CA GLY A 161 -7.09 13.63 0.07
C GLY A 161 -6.32 14.15 -1.15
N ILE A 162 -6.06 13.30 -2.16
CA ILE A 162 -5.46 13.70 -3.44
C ILE A 162 -6.56 13.96 -4.47
N ASP A 163 -6.32 14.92 -5.37
CA ASP A 163 -7.21 15.20 -6.50
C ASP A 163 -7.20 14.07 -7.54
N GLN A 164 -8.21 14.04 -8.43
CA GLN A 164 -8.37 12.96 -9.40
C GLN A 164 -7.17 12.78 -10.34
N ASN A 165 -6.47 13.86 -10.72
CA ASN A 165 -5.31 13.76 -11.61
C ASN A 165 -4.12 13.15 -10.89
N GLY A 166 -3.87 13.55 -9.65
CA GLY A 166 -2.84 12.97 -8.80
C GLY A 166 -3.11 11.49 -8.49
N LEU A 167 -4.38 11.13 -8.29
CA LEU A 167 -4.80 9.73 -8.08
C LEU A 167 -4.48 8.88 -9.31
N LYS A 168 -4.89 9.29 -10.51
CA LYS A 168 -4.60 8.57 -11.75
C LYS A 168 -3.10 8.42 -11.98
N LEU A 169 -2.33 9.51 -11.75
CA LEU A 169 -0.87 9.48 -11.86
C LEU A 169 -0.26 8.47 -10.88
N PHE A 170 -0.69 8.50 -9.62
CA PHE A 170 -0.17 7.59 -8.60
C PHE A 170 -0.39 6.12 -8.99
N TYR A 171 -1.61 5.74 -9.38
CA TYR A 171 -1.91 4.35 -9.76
C TYR A 171 -1.25 3.94 -11.07
N SER A 172 -1.07 4.85 -12.02
CA SER A 172 -0.29 4.55 -13.24
C SER A 172 1.17 4.23 -12.91
N ILE A 173 1.76 4.97 -11.95
CA ILE A 173 3.11 4.69 -11.44
C ILE A 173 3.14 3.31 -10.75
N VAL A 174 2.17 3.01 -9.87
CA VAL A 174 2.08 1.72 -9.16
C VAL A 174 1.96 0.55 -10.15
N SER A 175 1.14 0.68 -11.20
CA SER A 175 1.00 -0.35 -12.24
C SER A 175 2.32 -0.56 -12.98
N ASN A 176 2.99 0.52 -13.40
CA ASN A 176 4.30 0.43 -14.07
C ASN A 176 5.37 -0.21 -13.17
N LEU A 177 5.37 0.12 -11.88
CA LEU A 177 6.31 -0.48 -10.92
C LEU A 177 6.07 -1.98 -10.78
N ARG A 178 4.81 -2.41 -10.66
CA ARG A 178 4.43 -3.82 -10.59
C ARG A 178 4.95 -4.60 -11.80
N GLU A 179 4.70 -4.09 -13.00
CA GLU A 179 5.12 -4.74 -14.26
C GLU A 179 6.65 -4.81 -14.41
N ASN A 180 7.37 -3.75 -14.02
CA ASN A 180 8.82 -3.67 -14.20
C ASN A 180 9.63 -4.41 -13.14
N TYR A 181 9.09 -4.61 -11.93
CA TYR A 181 9.82 -5.15 -10.78
C TYR A 181 9.19 -6.40 -10.18
N ASP A 182 8.15 -6.98 -10.80
CA ASP A 182 7.43 -8.16 -10.31
C ASP A 182 6.98 -8.02 -8.84
N LEU A 183 6.48 -6.83 -8.49
CA LEU A 183 6.09 -6.49 -7.13
C LEU A 183 4.76 -7.13 -6.75
N SER A 184 4.72 -7.81 -5.60
CA SER A 184 3.46 -8.14 -4.95
C SER A 184 2.95 -6.92 -4.19
N ILE A 185 1.74 -6.45 -4.47
CA ILE A 185 1.20 -5.23 -3.87
C ILE A 185 -0.03 -5.55 -3.03
N ILE A 186 -0.07 -5.06 -1.80
CA ILE A 186 -1.28 -5.05 -0.97
C ILE A 186 -1.73 -3.60 -0.84
N LEU A 187 -2.90 -3.31 -1.40
CA LEU A 187 -3.51 -1.99 -1.37
C LEU A 187 -4.69 -1.97 -0.42
N VAL A 188 -4.63 -1.20 0.65
CA VAL A 188 -5.81 -0.83 1.42
C VAL A 188 -6.43 0.41 0.79
N SER A 189 -7.70 0.33 0.41
CA SER A 189 -8.46 1.46 -0.13
C SER A 189 -9.92 1.38 0.27
N HIS A 190 -10.55 2.54 0.45
CA HIS A 190 -11.99 2.69 0.60
C HIS A 190 -12.65 3.19 -0.71
N ASP A 191 -11.87 3.58 -1.71
CA ASP A 191 -12.37 3.96 -3.03
C ASP A 191 -12.56 2.70 -3.90
N LEU A 192 -13.81 2.26 -3.98
CA LEU A 192 -14.17 1.03 -4.70
C LEU A 192 -13.97 1.14 -6.22
N ASN A 193 -13.99 2.36 -6.80
CA ASN A 193 -13.71 2.54 -8.22
C ASN A 193 -12.25 2.24 -8.51
N VAL A 194 -11.35 2.79 -7.68
CA VAL A 194 -9.91 2.52 -7.76
C VAL A 194 -9.63 1.03 -7.61
N VAL A 195 -10.26 0.40 -6.61
CA VAL A 195 -10.08 -1.05 -6.38
C VAL A 195 -10.54 -1.86 -7.59
N TYR A 196 -11.68 -1.47 -8.20
CA TYR A 196 -12.20 -2.16 -9.39
C TYR A 196 -11.27 -2.03 -10.60
N ASP A 197 -10.72 -0.82 -10.81
CA ASP A 197 -9.92 -0.52 -12.01
C ASP A 197 -8.49 -1.07 -11.94
N TYR A 198 -7.92 -1.21 -10.74
CA TYR A 198 -6.48 -1.51 -10.59
C TYR A 198 -6.17 -2.83 -9.90
N ALA A 199 -7.10 -3.44 -9.15
CA ALA A 199 -6.82 -4.67 -8.43
C ALA A 199 -7.00 -5.92 -9.29
N ASP A 200 -6.05 -6.86 -9.22
CA ASP A 200 -6.19 -8.19 -9.82
C ASP A 200 -7.11 -9.07 -8.95
N ARG A 201 -7.01 -8.89 -7.63
CA ARG A 201 -7.81 -9.60 -6.64
C ARG A 201 -8.25 -8.65 -5.53
N ILE A 202 -9.38 -8.97 -4.94
CA ILE A 202 -9.90 -8.26 -3.77
C ILE A 202 -10.07 -9.26 -2.62
N ALA A 203 -9.64 -8.86 -1.43
CA ALA A 203 -9.94 -9.53 -0.18
C ALA A 203 -10.85 -8.65 0.67
N PHE A 204 -12.04 -9.12 1.00
CA PHE A 204 -12.97 -8.41 1.88
C PHE A 204 -12.76 -8.85 3.31
N LEU A 205 -12.31 -7.91 4.14
CA LEU A 205 -12.02 -8.09 5.56
C LEU A 205 -13.12 -7.50 6.42
N ASN A 206 -13.64 -8.31 7.35
CA ASN A 206 -14.50 -7.90 8.45
C ASN A 206 -14.12 -8.72 9.69
N LYS A 207 -13.02 -8.34 10.35
CA LYS A 207 -12.28 -9.11 11.38
C LYS A 207 -11.74 -10.46 10.89
N THR A 208 -12.38 -11.10 9.95
CA THR A 208 -11.92 -12.27 9.19
C THR A 208 -12.02 -11.97 7.70
N ILE A 209 -11.38 -12.78 6.86
CA ILE A 209 -11.60 -12.71 5.41
C ILE A 209 -12.91 -13.42 5.09
N GLU A 210 -13.91 -12.67 4.64
CA GLU A 210 -15.22 -13.20 4.27
C GLU A 210 -15.27 -13.70 2.83
N CYS A 211 -14.57 -13.02 1.91
CA CYS A 211 -14.41 -13.48 0.54
C CYS A 211 -13.13 -12.95 -0.10
N VAL A 212 -12.61 -13.70 -1.07
CA VAL A 212 -11.47 -13.33 -1.92
C VAL A 212 -11.79 -13.75 -3.34
N GLY A 213 -11.50 -12.89 -4.32
CA GLY A 213 -11.73 -13.20 -5.73
C GLY A 213 -11.38 -12.04 -6.64
N LYS A 214 -11.78 -12.14 -7.90
CA LYS A 214 -11.70 -11.03 -8.85
C LYS A 214 -12.67 -9.91 -8.47
N PRO A 215 -12.45 -8.66 -8.91
CA PRO A 215 -13.33 -7.54 -8.58
C PRO A 215 -14.81 -7.83 -8.82
N GLU A 216 -15.17 -8.41 -9.96
CA GLU A 216 -16.56 -8.70 -10.32
C GLU A 216 -17.21 -9.72 -9.36
N GLU A 217 -16.44 -10.72 -8.92
CA GLU A 217 -16.92 -11.76 -8.02
C GLU A 217 -17.17 -11.19 -6.62
N VAL A 218 -16.19 -10.41 -6.10
CA VAL A 218 -16.25 -9.84 -4.76
C VAL A 218 -17.34 -8.77 -4.65
N PHE A 219 -17.48 -7.89 -5.65
CA PHE A 219 -18.53 -6.86 -5.66
C PHE A 219 -19.94 -7.43 -5.88
N SER A 220 -20.06 -8.68 -6.34
CA SER A 220 -21.33 -9.41 -6.40
C SER A 220 -21.67 -10.14 -5.10
N ASN A 221 -20.76 -10.17 -4.13
CA ASN A 221 -20.97 -10.85 -2.85
C ASN A 221 -21.96 -10.06 -1.97
N LYS A 222 -22.92 -10.78 -1.36
CA LYS A 222 -23.98 -10.16 -0.53
C LYS A 222 -23.43 -9.37 0.66
N SER A 223 -22.41 -9.87 1.35
CA SER A 223 -21.78 -9.19 2.49
C SER A 223 -21.13 -7.86 2.07
N VAL A 224 -20.46 -7.84 0.91
CA VAL A 224 -19.83 -6.64 0.35
C VAL A 224 -20.89 -5.63 -0.06
N ILE A 225 -21.94 -6.07 -0.77
CA ILE A 225 -23.09 -5.22 -1.17
C ILE A 225 -23.72 -4.58 0.06
N TYR A 226 -23.99 -5.36 1.10
CA TYR A 226 -24.59 -4.86 2.34
C TYR A 226 -23.68 -3.85 3.05
N THR A 227 -22.38 -4.15 3.16
CA THR A 227 -21.41 -3.33 3.88
C THR A 227 -21.19 -1.96 3.23
N PHE A 228 -21.16 -1.92 1.90
CA PHE A 228 -20.87 -0.69 1.14
C PHE A 228 -22.10 -0.03 0.54
N GLY A 229 -23.31 -0.57 0.77
CA GLY A 229 -24.56 -0.03 0.24
C GLY A 229 -24.60 -0.03 -1.29
N LEU A 230 -24.00 -1.03 -1.92
CA LEU A 230 -24.01 -1.16 -3.38
C LEU A 230 -25.40 -1.62 -3.81
N GLU A 231 -26.16 -0.75 -4.48
CA GLU A 231 -27.42 -1.17 -5.14
C GLU A 231 -27.06 -2.11 -6.30
N LEU A 232 -27.54 -3.34 -6.23
CA LEU A 232 -27.46 -4.33 -7.28
C LEU A 232 -27.94 -3.71 -8.62
N ASN A 233 -27.07 -3.58 -9.61
CA ASN A 233 -27.30 -3.27 -11.03
C ASN A 233 -27.14 -1.83 -11.55
N LYS A 234 -27.01 -0.76 -10.74
CA LYS A 234 -26.82 0.59 -11.33
C LYS A 234 -25.41 1.16 -11.19
N LYS A 235 -24.63 0.68 -10.24
CA LYS A 235 -23.26 1.20 -10.00
C LYS A 235 -22.17 0.38 -10.68
N ILE A 236 -22.34 -0.93 -10.82
CA ILE A 236 -21.36 -1.77 -11.54
C ILE A 236 -21.28 -1.34 -13.01
N ASP A 237 -22.40 -1.00 -13.65
CA ASP A 237 -22.42 -0.41 -15.01
C ASP A 237 -21.80 0.99 -15.09
N LYS A 238 -21.80 1.77 -14.01
CA LYS A 238 -21.13 3.08 -13.96
C LYS A 238 -19.65 2.96 -13.62
N ILE A 239 -19.25 2.00 -12.79
CA ILE A 239 -17.87 1.70 -12.44
C ILE A 239 -17.15 1.18 -13.70
N GLY A 240 -17.75 0.25 -14.46
CA GLY A 240 -17.15 -0.29 -15.70
C GLY A 240 -17.18 0.63 -16.92
N ARG A 241 -17.96 1.73 -16.92
CA ARG A 241 -18.02 2.68 -18.05
C ARG A 241 -17.26 3.98 -17.82
N GLY A 242 -16.72 4.21 -16.63
CA GLY A 242 -15.90 5.40 -16.31
C GLY A 242 -14.47 5.35 -16.84
N GLY A 243 -14.00 4.20 -17.31
CA GLY A 243 -12.63 3.99 -17.78
C GLY A 243 -12.40 4.17 -19.30
N MET A 244 -13.45 4.53 -20.07
CA MET A 244 -13.31 4.80 -21.51
C MET A 244 -13.75 6.24 -21.84
N ARG A 245 -12.98 7.22 -21.41
CA ARG A 245 -12.95 8.55 -22.06
C ARG A 245 -11.65 9.25 -21.72
#